data_1da5642f0aa058ddc6308c037ccdbba6
#
_entry.id   1da5642f0aa058ddc6308c037ccdbba6
#
_cell.length_a   1.000
_cell.length_b   1.000
_cell.length_c   1.000
_cell.angle_alpha   90.00
_cell.angle_beta   90.00
_cell.angle_gamma   90.00
#
_symmetry.space_group_name_H-M   'P 1'
#
loop_
_entity.id
_entity.type
_entity.pdbx_description
1 polymer ?
#
loop_
_entity_poly.entity_id
_entity_poly.type
_entity_poly.pdbx_seq_one_letter_code
_entity_poly.pdbx_strand_id
1 'polypeptide(L)'
;MAELKGNKYGTHRVIEPKGVLTQAAWKIDNDMSKVYSNEIVCDVTSLNIDSASFTQIAEACGGDEKKIGEMILGIVAERGKQQNPVTGSGGMFKGVVAHIGEDLKKKPGFDLKEGDKIVSLVSLSMTPLRIDKILAIHKDIDRVDIVGKAILFESALYAKMPDDMSEPLALAALDVAGAPAQARKLPHEGDSVLILSLIHIS
;
A
#
# COMPACT_ATOMS: atom_id res chain seq x y z
N MET A 1 -18.79 -21.76 -8.44
CA MET A 1 -17.44 -22.36 -8.63
C MET A 1 -16.64 -22.06 -7.39
N ALA A 2 -15.86 -23.00 -6.86
CA ALA A 2 -14.97 -22.71 -5.73
C ALA A 2 -13.91 -21.70 -6.20
N GLU A 3 -13.72 -20.62 -5.42
CA GLU A 3 -12.64 -19.69 -5.67
C GLU A 3 -11.29 -20.40 -5.55
N LEU A 4 -10.35 -20.06 -6.42
CA LEU A 4 -9.00 -20.58 -6.33
C LEU A 4 -8.31 -19.97 -5.11
N LYS A 5 -7.53 -20.77 -4.39
CA LYS A 5 -6.70 -20.28 -3.28
C LYS A 5 -5.37 -19.80 -3.80
N GLY A 6 -5.01 -18.57 -3.45
CA GLY A 6 -3.70 -17.98 -3.74
C GLY A 6 -2.64 -18.30 -2.68
N ASN A 7 -1.40 -17.91 -2.95
CA ASN A 7 -0.35 -17.93 -1.94
C ASN A 7 -0.58 -16.78 -0.94
N LYS A 8 -0.39 -17.02 0.35
CA LYS A 8 -0.62 -16.03 1.40
C LYS A 8 0.21 -14.73 1.27
N TYR A 9 1.34 -14.78 0.57
CA TYR A 9 2.21 -13.63 0.31
C TYR A 9 2.03 -13.04 -1.10
N GLY A 10 1.04 -13.48 -1.87
CA GLY A 10 0.72 -12.92 -3.17
C GLY A 10 1.62 -13.38 -4.33
N THR A 11 2.48 -14.38 -4.15
CA THR A 11 3.41 -14.83 -5.21
C THR A 11 2.71 -15.39 -6.44
N HIS A 12 1.44 -15.83 -6.33
CA HIS A 12 0.61 -16.27 -7.44
C HIS A 12 0.26 -15.14 -8.42
N ARG A 13 0.36 -13.88 -7.98
CA ARG A 13 0.16 -12.69 -8.84
C ARG A 13 1.45 -12.17 -9.44
N VAL A 14 2.61 -12.76 -9.14
CA VAL A 14 3.87 -12.34 -9.73
C VAL A 14 3.94 -12.76 -11.19
N ILE A 15 4.15 -11.78 -12.08
CA ILE A 15 4.31 -12.00 -13.52
C ILE A 15 5.81 -12.12 -13.85
N GLU A 16 6.64 -11.16 -13.38
CA GLU A 16 8.04 -11.06 -13.76
C GLU A 16 8.90 -10.39 -12.65
N PRO A 17 10.06 -10.99 -12.30
CA PRO A 17 10.42 -12.39 -12.54
C PRO A 17 9.58 -13.32 -11.67
N LYS A 18 9.27 -14.52 -12.15
CA LYS A 18 8.55 -15.53 -11.36
C LYS A 18 9.42 -16.06 -10.22
N GLY A 19 8.78 -16.51 -9.14
CA GLY A 19 9.48 -17.15 -8.02
C GLY A 19 9.99 -16.17 -6.94
N VAL A 20 9.76 -14.87 -7.09
CA VAL A 20 10.08 -13.85 -6.09
C VAL A 20 8.84 -13.37 -5.34
N LEU A 21 9.02 -12.64 -4.25
CA LEU A 21 7.94 -11.93 -3.57
C LEU A 21 7.46 -10.74 -4.40
N THR A 22 6.22 -10.32 -4.18
CA THR A 22 5.59 -9.22 -4.93
C THR A 22 6.38 -7.92 -4.89
N GLN A 23 7.08 -7.62 -3.80
CA GLN A 23 7.94 -6.43 -3.70
C GLN A 23 9.14 -6.50 -4.64
N ALA A 24 9.77 -7.66 -4.75
CA ALA A 24 10.94 -7.87 -5.61
C ALA A 24 10.57 -8.06 -7.10
N ALA A 25 9.30 -8.34 -7.38
CA ALA A 25 8.81 -8.48 -8.74
C ALA A 25 8.84 -7.13 -9.48
N TRP A 26 9.23 -7.15 -10.74
CA TRP A 26 9.06 -6.00 -11.63
C TRP A 26 7.59 -5.74 -11.92
N LYS A 27 6.86 -6.81 -12.24
CA LYS A 27 5.44 -6.76 -12.62
C LYS A 27 4.62 -7.78 -11.86
N ILE A 28 3.43 -7.35 -11.40
CA ILE A 28 2.43 -8.21 -10.78
C ILE A 28 1.08 -8.09 -11.50
N ASP A 29 0.24 -9.13 -11.39
CA ASP A 29 -1.11 -9.16 -11.92
C ASP A 29 -2.04 -8.32 -11.05
N ASN A 30 -2.56 -7.24 -11.61
CA ASN A 30 -3.55 -6.36 -11.02
C ASN A 30 -4.94 -6.49 -11.66
N ASP A 31 -5.24 -7.64 -12.28
CA ASP A 31 -6.56 -7.94 -12.79
C ASP A 31 -7.54 -8.13 -11.61
N MET A 32 -8.38 -7.13 -11.40
CA MET A 32 -9.37 -7.09 -10.32
C MET A 32 -10.59 -7.98 -10.57
N SER A 33 -10.73 -8.56 -11.78
CA SER A 33 -11.79 -9.52 -12.09
C SER A 33 -11.51 -10.92 -11.55
N LYS A 34 -10.24 -11.22 -11.26
CA LYS A 34 -9.78 -12.47 -10.65
C LYS A 34 -9.57 -12.24 -9.16
N VAL A 35 -10.41 -12.84 -8.34
CA VAL A 35 -10.28 -12.79 -6.88
C VAL A 35 -10.04 -14.20 -6.36
N TYR A 36 -9.08 -14.34 -5.46
CA TYR A 36 -8.77 -15.63 -4.83
C TYR A 36 -9.42 -15.70 -3.44
N SER A 37 -9.71 -16.92 -2.97
CA SER A 37 -10.42 -17.16 -1.71
C SER A 37 -9.74 -16.57 -0.46
N ASN A 38 -8.47 -16.22 -0.57
CA ASN A 38 -7.65 -15.62 0.50
C ASN A 38 -7.13 -14.22 0.16
N GLU A 39 -7.90 -13.45 -0.62
CA GLU A 39 -7.62 -12.05 -0.95
C GLU A 39 -8.74 -11.12 -0.44
N ILE A 40 -8.38 -9.87 -0.23
CA ILE A 40 -9.30 -8.78 0.10
C ILE A 40 -9.21 -7.75 -1.03
N VAL A 41 -10.34 -7.44 -1.65
CA VAL A 41 -10.45 -6.35 -2.63
C VAL A 41 -10.91 -5.10 -1.92
N CYS A 42 -10.22 -4.00 -2.14
CA CYS A 42 -10.55 -2.69 -1.60
C CYS A 42 -10.83 -1.70 -2.72
N ASP A 43 -11.88 -0.90 -2.56
CA ASP A 43 -12.08 0.33 -3.32
C ASP A 43 -11.17 1.40 -2.73
N VAL A 44 -10.22 1.89 -3.51
CA VAL A 44 -9.20 2.83 -3.05
C VAL A 44 -9.65 4.26 -3.31
N THR A 45 -9.55 5.09 -2.27
CA THR A 45 -9.94 6.51 -2.33
C THR A 45 -8.74 7.44 -2.36
N SER A 46 -7.62 7.05 -1.76
CA SER A 46 -6.38 7.83 -1.83
C SER A 46 -5.13 6.95 -1.65
N LEU A 47 -4.05 7.41 -2.24
CA LEU A 47 -2.70 6.90 -2.06
C LEU A 47 -1.90 7.94 -1.29
N ASN A 48 -1.18 7.52 -0.26
CA ASN A 48 -0.09 8.26 0.34
C ASN A 48 1.20 7.66 -0.18
N ILE A 49 1.85 8.37 -1.11
CA ILE A 49 3.10 7.89 -1.73
C ILE A 49 4.26 8.30 -0.81
N ASP A 50 5.22 7.39 -0.61
CA ASP A 50 6.41 7.71 0.20
C ASP A 50 7.06 8.99 -0.28
N SER A 51 7.42 9.90 0.64
CA SER A 51 7.90 11.25 0.32
C SER A 51 9.10 11.24 -0.63
N ALA A 52 10.05 10.30 -0.46
CA ALA A 52 11.18 10.18 -1.38
C ALA A 52 10.73 9.85 -2.82
N SER A 53 9.72 8.99 -2.97
CA SER A 53 9.14 8.64 -4.27
C SER A 53 8.33 9.79 -4.86
N PHE A 54 7.52 10.45 -4.04
CA PHE A 54 6.69 11.57 -4.50
C PHE A 54 7.56 12.76 -4.93
N THR A 55 8.55 13.12 -4.13
CA THR A 55 9.52 14.19 -4.44
C THR A 55 10.24 13.89 -5.76
N GLN A 56 10.76 12.68 -5.94
CA GLN A 56 11.43 12.29 -7.18
C GLN A 56 10.51 12.40 -8.41
N ILE A 57 9.25 11.96 -8.31
CA ILE A 57 8.26 12.08 -9.37
C ILE A 57 7.94 13.55 -9.65
N ALA A 58 7.73 14.35 -8.60
CA ALA A 58 7.41 15.76 -8.74
C ALA A 58 8.54 16.55 -9.40
N GLU A 59 9.79 16.30 -9.01
CA GLU A 59 10.99 16.92 -9.61
C GLU A 59 11.13 16.52 -11.09
N ALA A 60 11.00 15.24 -11.41
CA ALA A 60 11.04 14.74 -12.79
C ALA A 60 9.96 15.35 -13.69
N CYS A 61 8.82 15.74 -13.10
CA CYS A 61 7.70 16.39 -13.79
C CYS A 61 7.75 17.92 -13.75
N GLY A 62 8.77 18.52 -13.12
CA GLY A 62 8.86 19.99 -12.95
C GLY A 62 7.72 20.56 -12.10
N GLY A 63 7.16 19.77 -11.19
CA GLY A 63 6.05 20.15 -10.31
C GLY A 63 4.68 20.24 -10.98
N ASP A 64 4.56 19.85 -12.26
CA ASP A 64 3.30 19.85 -13.02
C ASP A 64 2.41 18.65 -12.57
N GLU A 65 1.27 18.98 -11.97
CA GLU A 65 0.36 17.95 -11.41
C GLU A 65 -0.17 16.98 -12.46
N LYS A 66 -0.43 17.45 -13.69
CA LYS A 66 -0.90 16.59 -14.77
C LYS A 66 0.17 15.56 -15.13
N LYS A 67 1.42 15.98 -15.27
CA LYS A 67 2.54 15.09 -15.58
C LYS A 67 2.85 14.14 -14.42
N ILE A 68 2.72 14.59 -13.18
CA ILE A 68 2.83 13.73 -11.99
C ILE A 68 1.78 12.62 -12.06
N GLY A 69 0.52 12.98 -12.34
CA GLY A 69 -0.57 12.01 -12.50
C GLY A 69 -0.32 11.01 -13.64
N GLU A 70 0.12 11.50 -14.79
CA GLU A 70 0.46 10.66 -15.94
C GLU A 70 1.60 9.69 -15.62
N MET A 71 2.63 10.12 -14.89
CA MET A 71 3.74 9.27 -14.46
C MET A 71 3.28 8.19 -13.49
N ILE A 72 2.46 8.52 -12.48
CA ILE A 72 1.90 7.56 -11.54
C ILE A 72 1.04 6.52 -12.27
N LEU A 73 0.16 6.95 -13.17
CA LEU A 73 -0.64 6.05 -14.00
C LEU A 73 0.23 5.12 -14.85
N GLY A 74 1.30 5.66 -15.44
CA GLY A 74 2.27 4.88 -16.22
C GLY A 74 2.95 3.79 -15.40
N ILE A 75 3.44 4.13 -14.20
CA ILE A 75 4.07 3.16 -13.27
C ILE A 75 3.10 2.03 -12.95
N VAL A 76 1.85 2.36 -12.59
CA VAL A 76 0.85 1.36 -12.22
C VAL A 76 0.42 0.51 -13.41
N ALA A 77 0.25 1.10 -14.59
CA ALA A 77 -0.11 0.39 -15.81
C ALA A 77 0.99 -0.61 -16.24
N GLU A 78 2.25 -0.22 -16.11
CA GLU A 78 3.38 -1.06 -16.49
C GLU A 78 3.62 -2.18 -15.47
N ARG A 79 3.58 -1.86 -14.19
CA ARG A 79 4.03 -2.75 -13.10
C ARG A 79 2.91 -3.48 -12.36
N GLY A 80 1.66 -3.04 -12.53
CA GLY A 80 0.51 -3.57 -11.76
C GLY A 80 0.48 -3.13 -10.30
N LYS A 81 1.36 -2.20 -9.90
CA LYS A 81 1.57 -1.70 -8.54
C LYS A 81 2.21 -0.33 -8.56
N GLN A 82 2.04 0.45 -7.48
CA GLN A 82 2.78 1.69 -7.30
C GLN A 82 4.12 1.38 -6.63
N GLN A 83 5.15 1.26 -7.42
CA GLN A 83 6.54 1.16 -6.96
C GLN A 83 7.41 2.01 -7.86
N ASN A 84 7.93 3.11 -7.33
CA ASN A 84 8.79 4.01 -8.07
C ASN A 84 10.05 3.24 -8.55
N PRO A 85 10.35 3.23 -9.86
CA PRO A 85 11.50 2.51 -10.39
C PRO A 85 12.86 3.05 -9.93
N VAL A 86 12.91 4.31 -9.47
CA VAL A 86 14.14 4.96 -9.00
C VAL A 86 14.38 4.68 -7.51
N THR A 87 13.38 4.91 -6.66
CA THR A 87 13.51 4.77 -5.21
C THR A 87 13.18 3.37 -4.70
N GLY A 88 12.41 2.59 -5.48
CA GLY A 88 11.94 1.27 -5.09
C GLY A 88 10.82 1.27 -4.05
N SER A 89 10.42 2.45 -3.54
CA SER A 89 9.39 2.58 -2.53
C SER A 89 7.99 2.78 -3.13
N GLY A 90 6.95 2.72 -2.30
CA GLY A 90 5.56 2.78 -2.75
C GLY A 90 4.69 3.71 -1.91
N GLY A 91 4.54 3.44 -0.65
CA GLY A 91 3.61 4.12 0.25
C GLY A 91 2.44 3.25 0.68
N MET A 92 1.34 3.85 1.08
CA MET A 92 0.14 3.18 1.57
C MET A 92 -1.11 3.66 0.83
N PHE A 93 -2.24 2.94 1.01
CA PHE A 93 -3.53 3.41 0.54
C PHE A 93 -4.57 3.47 1.64
N LYS A 94 -5.55 4.34 1.46
CA LYS A 94 -6.81 4.35 2.19
C LYS A 94 -7.93 3.90 1.27
N GLY A 95 -8.83 3.08 1.79
CA GLY A 95 -9.95 2.57 1.01
C GLY A 95 -11.05 1.94 1.85
N VAL A 96 -12.00 1.36 1.15
CA VAL A 96 -13.13 0.63 1.73
C VAL A 96 -13.05 -0.82 1.26
N VAL A 97 -13.26 -1.76 2.18
CA VAL A 97 -13.31 -3.19 1.84
C VAL A 97 -14.50 -3.47 0.96
N ALA A 98 -14.26 -3.86 -0.29
CA ALA A 98 -15.30 -4.16 -1.27
C ALA A 98 -15.67 -5.63 -1.31
N HIS A 99 -14.69 -6.52 -1.11
CA HIS A 99 -14.91 -7.98 -1.11
C HIS A 99 -13.86 -8.69 -0.26
N ILE A 100 -14.27 -9.77 0.39
CA ILE A 100 -13.41 -10.63 1.22
C ILE A 100 -13.57 -12.06 0.72
N GLY A 101 -12.45 -12.70 0.37
CA GLY A 101 -12.42 -14.09 -0.05
C GLY A 101 -12.89 -15.05 1.05
N GLU A 102 -13.54 -16.13 0.65
CA GLU A 102 -14.26 -17.03 1.56
C GLU A 102 -13.35 -17.75 2.59
N ASP A 103 -12.08 -17.99 2.27
CA ASP A 103 -11.14 -18.58 3.22
C ASP A 103 -10.80 -17.61 4.36
N LEU A 104 -10.73 -16.32 4.07
CA LEU A 104 -10.47 -15.28 5.09
C LEU A 104 -11.65 -15.11 6.03
N LYS A 105 -12.89 -15.13 5.50
CA LYS A 105 -14.10 -15.05 6.32
C LYS A 105 -14.19 -16.16 7.37
N LYS A 106 -13.60 -17.33 7.07
CA LYS A 106 -13.57 -18.51 7.96
C LYS A 106 -12.36 -18.53 8.91
N LYS A 107 -11.41 -17.61 8.74
CA LYS A 107 -10.17 -17.60 9.53
C LYS A 107 -10.45 -17.12 10.96
N PRO A 108 -10.05 -17.90 12.00
CA PRO A 108 -10.21 -17.46 13.39
C PRO A 108 -9.53 -16.11 13.65
N GLY A 109 -10.27 -15.20 14.29
CA GLY A 109 -9.76 -13.86 14.63
C GLY A 109 -9.73 -12.87 13.45
N PHE A 110 -10.25 -13.24 12.29
CA PHE A 110 -10.43 -12.30 11.19
C PHE A 110 -11.62 -11.36 11.49
N ASP A 111 -11.37 -10.05 11.47
CA ASP A 111 -12.31 -9.06 11.99
C ASP A 111 -12.83 -8.06 10.96
N LEU A 112 -12.33 -8.10 9.70
CA LEU A 112 -12.83 -7.23 8.63
C LEU A 112 -14.20 -7.64 8.12
N LYS A 113 -14.95 -6.62 7.71
CA LYS A 113 -16.22 -6.75 7.00
C LYS A 113 -16.22 -5.91 5.74
N GLU A 114 -16.99 -6.32 4.75
CA GLU A 114 -17.27 -5.50 3.57
C GLU A 114 -17.94 -4.19 4.03
N GLY A 115 -17.44 -3.06 3.53
CA GLY A 115 -17.81 -1.71 3.97
C GLY A 115 -16.88 -1.10 5.03
N ASP A 116 -16.01 -1.85 5.68
CA ASP A 116 -15.04 -1.29 6.63
C ASP A 116 -14.08 -0.33 5.92
N LYS A 117 -13.85 0.83 6.52
CA LYS A 117 -12.82 1.80 6.08
C LYS A 117 -11.48 1.38 6.66
N ILE A 118 -10.49 1.24 5.82
CA ILE A 118 -9.15 0.78 6.23
C ILE A 118 -8.04 1.63 5.63
N VAL A 119 -6.89 1.51 6.27
CA VAL A 119 -5.58 1.94 5.75
C VAL A 119 -4.72 0.69 5.61
N SER A 120 -4.06 0.54 4.46
CA SER A 120 -3.07 -0.52 4.29
C SER A 120 -1.82 -0.18 5.10
N LEU A 121 -1.29 -1.15 5.84
CA LEU A 121 0.00 -1.05 6.52
C LEU A 121 1.09 -1.83 5.76
N VAL A 122 0.78 -2.24 4.53
CA VAL A 122 1.71 -2.85 3.59
C VAL A 122 1.98 -1.90 2.44
N SER A 123 3.23 -1.89 1.98
CA SER A 123 3.64 -0.97 0.91
C SER A 123 2.89 -1.22 -0.40
N LEU A 124 2.54 -0.13 -1.07
CA LEU A 124 2.03 -0.15 -2.45
C LEU A 124 3.00 -0.84 -3.43
N SER A 125 4.30 -0.94 -3.08
CA SER A 125 5.31 -1.64 -3.88
C SER A 125 5.10 -3.15 -3.95
N MET A 126 4.23 -3.72 -3.12
CA MET A 126 3.88 -5.14 -3.12
C MET A 126 2.39 -5.41 -3.33
N THR A 127 1.59 -4.36 -3.52
CA THR A 127 0.14 -4.42 -3.54
C THR A 127 -0.38 -4.29 -4.98
N PRO A 128 -1.12 -5.28 -5.51
CA PRO A 128 -1.79 -5.11 -6.79
C PRO A 128 -2.72 -3.91 -6.77
N LEU A 129 -2.50 -2.98 -7.68
CA LEU A 129 -3.22 -1.70 -7.73
C LEU A 129 -3.69 -1.42 -9.15
N ARG A 130 -4.94 -0.99 -9.28
CA ARG A 130 -5.51 -0.43 -10.50
C ARG A 130 -6.04 0.97 -10.19
N ILE A 131 -5.63 1.94 -10.97
CA ILE A 131 -6.13 3.32 -10.91
C ILE A 131 -7.03 3.53 -12.12
N ASP A 132 -8.31 3.77 -11.88
CA ASP A 132 -9.28 4.08 -12.92
C ASP A 132 -9.29 5.59 -13.23
N LYS A 133 -9.05 6.44 -12.22
CA LYS A 133 -9.00 7.90 -12.36
C LYS A 133 -8.23 8.54 -11.21
N ILE A 134 -7.41 9.54 -11.53
CA ILE A 134 -6.86 10.49 -10.53
C ILE A 134 -7.84 11.65 -10.40
N LEU A 135 -8.20 12.00 -9.17
CA LEU A 135 -9.13 13.07 -8.84
C LEU A 135 -8.41 14.35 -8.44
N ALA A 136 -7.38 14.23 -7.61
CA ALA A 136 -6.57 15.35 -7.14
C ALA A 136 -5.16 14.90 -6.74
N ILE A 137 -4.20 15.82 -6.79
CA ILE A 137 -2.83 15.63 -6.30
C ILE A 137 -2.55 16.70 -5.26
N HIS A 138 -2.18 16.28 -4.06
CA HIS A 138 -1.86 17.13 -2.90
C HIS A 138 -0.36 17.05 -2.64
N LYS A 139 0.39 17.97 -3.24
CA LYS A 139 1.86 17.99 -3.21
C LYS A 139 2.45 18.28 -1.83
N ASP A 140 1.70 18.96 -0.98
CA ASP A 140 2.07 19.35 0.37
C ASP A 140 2.04 18.17 1.38
N ILE A 141 1.36 17.10 1.03
CA ILE A 141 1.18 15.90 1.89
C ILE A 141 1.39 14.58 1.14
N ASP A 142 2.02 14.61 -0.03
CA ASP A 142 2.37 13.44 -0.85
C ASP A 142 1.18 12.50 -1.13
N ARG A 143 -0.05 13.09 -1.22
CA ARG A 143 -1.30 12.35 -1.39
C ARG A 143 -1.88 12.50 -2.78
N VAL A 144 -2.43 11.40 -3.30
CA VAL A 144 -3.15 11.36 -4.57
C VAL A 144 -4.53 10.77 -4.34
N ASP A 145 -5.58 11.57 -4.54
CA ASP A 145 -6.95 11.08 -4.48
C ASP A 145 -7.33 10.41 -5.79
N ILE A 146 -7.88 9.20 -5.70
CA ILE A 146 -8.13 8.34 -6.86
C ILE A 146 -9.51 7.68 -6.81
N VAL A 147 -9.93 7.17 -7.93
CA VAL A 147 -10.86 6.06 -8.05
C VAL A 147 -10.07 4.86 -8.54
N GLY A 148 -10.07 3.78 -7.78
CA GLY A 148 -9.31 2.59 -8.13
C GLY A 148 -9.59 1.41 -7.20
N LYS A 149 -8.84 0.33 -7.40
CA LYS A 149 -8.94 -0.88 -6.57
C LYS A 149 -7.56 -1.40 -6.22
N ALA A 150 -7.46 -2.01 -5.05
CA ALA A 150 -6.28 -2.72 -4.61
C ALA A 150 -6.63 -4.10 -4.06
N ILE A 151 -5.65 -5.00 -4.04
CA ILE A 151 -5.80 -6.33 -3.45
C ILE A 151 -4.81 -6.46 -2.30
N LEU A 152 -5.33 -6.78 -1.11
CA LEU A 152 -4.54 -7.20 0.04
C LEU A 152 -4.52 -8.72 0.11
N PHE A 153 -3.33 -9.28 0.33
CA PHE A 153 -3.14 -10.71 0.51
C PHE A 153 -3.43 -11.16 1.94
N GLU A 154 -3.57 -12.44 2.17
CA GLU A 154 -3.83 -13.03 3.49
C GLU A 154 -2.81 -12.61 4.57
N SER A 155 -1.56 -12.33 4.19
CA SER A 155 -0.50 -11.87 5.10
C SER A 155 -0.47 -10.35 5.30
N ALA A 156 -1.33 -9.61 4.61
CA ALA A 156 -1.30 -8.16 4.66
C ALA A 156 -1.71 -7.63 6.04
N LEU A 157 -1.05 -6.56 6.45
CA LEU A 157 -1.41 -5.79 7.62
C LEU A 157 -2.28 -4.60 7.19
N TYR A 158 -3.26 -4.30 7.99
CA TYR A 158 -4.16 -3.17 7.81
C TYR A 158 -4.58 -2.61 9.18
N ALA A 159 -5.08 -1.40 9.19
CA ALA A 159 -5.76 -0.82 10.34
C ALA A 159 -7.14 -0.34 9.92
N LYS A 160 -8.15 -0.56 10.76
CA LYS A 160 -9.46 0.08 10.61
C LYS A 160 -9.31 1.56 10.95
N MET A 161 -9.94 2.41 10.16
CA MET A 161 -9.97 3.84 10.46
C MET A 161 -10.78 4.07 11.74
N PRO A 162 -10.20 4.72 12.76
CA PRO A 162 -10.93 5.05 13.97
C PRO A 162 -12.01 6.10 13.70
N ASP A 163 -13.18 5.91 14.30
CA ASP A 163 -14.32 6.83 14.12
C ASP A 163 -14.19 8.11 14.99
N ASP A 164 -13.34 8.07 16.01
CA ASP A 164 -13.14 9.14 17.00
C ASP A 164 -11.94 10.05 16.69
N MET A 165 -11.31 9.86 15.55
CA MET A 165 -10.11 10.61 15.14
C MET A 165 -10.31 11.23 13.75
N SER A 166 -9.78 12.43 13.53
CA SER A 166 -9.80 13.02 12.20
C SER A 166 -8.93 12.20 11.24
N GLU A 167 -9.36 12.09 10.00
CA GLU A 167 -8.66 11.28 8.99
C GLU A 167 -7.18 11.66 8.82
N PRO A 168 -6.78 12.97 8.71
CA PRO A 168 -5.38 13.33 8.59
C PRO A 168 -4.54 12.89 9.79
N LEU A 169 -5.11 12.99 11.00
CA LEU A 169 -4.41 12.55 12.22
C LEU A 169 -4.27 11.02 12.27
N ALA A 170 -5.33 10.29 11.90
CA ALA A 170 -5.29 8.84 11.85
C ALA A 170 -4.26 8.33 10.84
N LEU A 171 -4.20 8.93 9.65
CA LEU A 171 -3.22 8.58 8.62
C LEU A 171 -1.79 8.86 9.09
N ALA A 172 -1.51 10.04 9.66
CA ALA A 172 -0.19 10.37 10.20
C ALA A 172 0.24 9.40 11.31
N ALA A 173 -0.68 9.04 12.21
CA ALA A 173 -0.40 8.09 13.28
C ALA A 173 -0.12 6.66 12.76
N LEU A 174 -0.90 6.20 11.79
CA LEU A 174 -0.77 4.85 11.23
C LEU A 174 0.43 4.70 10.31
N ASP A 175 0.84 5.77 9.63
CA ASP A 175 1.97 5.75 8.69
C ASP A 175 3.31 5.75 9.46
N VAL A 176 3.53 6.71 10.35
CA VAL A 176 4.87 6.98 10.92
C VAL A 176 5.02 6.72 12.41
N ALA A 177 3.94 6.68 13.19
CA ALA A 177 4.03 6.55 14.64
C ALA A 177 4.45 5.15 15.13
N GLY A 178 4.49 4.15 14.25
CA GLY A 178 4.94 2.80 14.59
C GLY A 178 6.38 2.74 15.07
N ALA A 179 7.31 3.43 14.41
CA ALA A 179 8.72 3.45 14.76
C ALA A 179 8.98 4.10 16.13
N PRO A 180 8.48 5.29 16.45
CA PRO A 180 8.59 5.87 17.81
C PRO A 180 7.96 4.99 18.89
N ALA A 181 6.81 4.37 18.63
CA ALA A 181 6.15 3.49 19.57
C ALA A 181 7.00 2.24 19.88
N GLN A 182 7.62 1.64 18.86
CA GLN A 182 8.52 0.50 19.02
C GLN A 182 9.81 0.92 19.73
N ALA A 183 10.41 2.06 19.36
CA ALA A 183 11.61 2.59 19.99
C ALA A 183 11.41 2.87 21.49
N ARG A 184 10.18 3.23 21.91
CA ARG A 184 9.84 3.39 23.32
C ARG A 184 9.64 2.05 24.04
N LYS A 185 9.11 1.04 23.33
CA LYS A 185 8.61 -0.20 23.95
C LYS A 185 9.67 -1.30 24.04
N LEU A 186 10.59 -1.36 23.07
CA LEU A 186 11.56 -2.44 22.96
C LEU A 186 12.80 -2.29 23.84
N PRO A 187 13.43 -1.09 23.95
CA PRO A 187 14.61 -0.94 24.80
C PRO A 187 14.26 -0.98 26.28
N HIS A 188 15.15 -1.59 27.08
CA HIS A 188 15.09 -1.64 28.52
C HIS A 188 16.27 -0.86 29.12
N GLU A 189 16.18 -0.58 30.42
CA GLU A 189 17.29 0.07 31.15
C GLU A 189 18.57 -0.79 31.05
N GLY A 190 19.67 -0.18 30.61
CA GLY A 190 20.95 -0.84 30.40
C GLY A 190 21.17 -1.35 28.95
N ASP A 191 20.19 -1.32 28.07
CA ASP A 191 20.35 -1.70 26.68
C ASP A 191 21.20 -0.69 25.90
N SER A 192 21.98 -1.20 24.94
CA SER A 192 22.65 -0.37 23.93
C SER A 192 21.77 -0.27 22.69
N VAL A 193 21.47 0.96 22.25
CA VAL A 193 20.63 1.23 21.07
C VAL A 193 21.49 1.80 19.96
N LEU A 194 21.47 1.14 18.78
CA LEU A 194 22.09 1.65 17.55
C LEU A 194 21.01 2.23 16.64
N ILE A 195 21.13 3.50 16.31
CA ILE A 195 20.25 4.18 15.35
C ILE A 195 20.96 4.29 14.02
N LEU A 196 20.42 3.61 13.00
CA LEU A 196 20.89 3.70 11.63
C LEU A 196 19.98 4.68 10.88
N SER A 197 20.52 5.84 10.51
CA SER A 197 19.79 6.87 9.78
C SER A 197 20.36 7.03 8.37
N LEU A 198 19.51 6.95 7.35
CA LEU A 198 19.90 7.20 5.96
C LEU A 198 20.17 8.70 5.67
N ILE A 199 19.68 9.60 6.52
CA ILE A 199 19.83 11.05 6.35
C ILE A 199 21.27 11.52 6.69
N HIS A 200 21.99 10.78 7.51
CA HIS A 200 23.31 11.16 8.02
C HIS A 200 24.45 10.32 7.46
N ILE A 201 24.21 9.55 6.41
CA ILE A 201 25.22 8.68 5.75
C ILE A 201 25.73 9.33 4.45
N SER A 202 25.43 10.58 4.21
CA SER A 202 25.95 11.35 3.06
C SER A 202 27.18 12.15 3.43
#